data_bfaa4546151d58558a48197b8388e917
#
_entry.id   bfaa4546151d58558a48197b8388e917
#
_cell.length_a   1.000
_cell.length_b   1.000
_cell.length_c   1.000
_cell.angle_alpha   90.00
_cell.angle_beta   90.00
_cell.angle_gamma   90.00
#
_symmetry.space_group_name_H-M   'P 1'
#
loop_
_entity.id
_entity.type
_entity.pdbx_description
1 polymer ?
#
loop_
_entity_poly.entity_id
_entity_poly.type
_entity_poly.pdbx_seq_one_letter_code
_entity_poly.pdbx_strand_id
1 'polypeptide(L)'
;MTGKNERKLKKWAALFLAAAMSLTACGSTASTGSSTSSASGTSAVSESSTSTASAADVSESQTESTSVSESTAESESTSEATAESSTSGSDTASADGFATTDDVSDAPDITGITIESKMVLNYAECFNVYYCTDGYKLIDVKDGAQYLLVPDGKEAPDDLDSDVIVIHQPLERIYMAATSPMALFDAIDSLDTIRLSGETADNWYVQDAVDAMNAGTMIFAGKYSEPDYELLVSENCDLAIESTMILHSPKVQEMIEMLDIPVFIDRSSYESQPLGRTEWIKLYGAMLDKEEEAADFFASQASVVENLKDFQNTEKTVAFFYINTSGAAVVRNPEDYISNMIELGGARNAFRDLQDDSGKTSVPITMEQFYDTAEDADYLIYNASIDSTVKTLDDLLAKDSMFADYKAVKEGNVWTTEKLMYQATDKIAQFTNDINLLVTGGDPDQMVFLRKLS
;
A
#
# COMPACT_ATOMS: atom_id res chain seq x y z
N MET A 1 25.41 1.94 -29.15
CA MET A 1 25.37 1.34 -27.79
C MET A 1 26.63 1.51 -26.94
N THR A 2 27.76 2.00 -27.45
CA THR A 2 29.04 2.09 -26.68
C THR A 2 29.32 3.45 -26.01
N GLY A 3 28.59 4.50 -26.36
CA GLY A 3 28.92 5.86 -25.88
C GLY A 3 28.22 6.29 -24.57
N LYS A 4 27.05 5.76 -24.26
CA LYS A 4 26.30 6.11 -23.04
C LYS A 4 26.87 5.43 -21.79
N ASN A 5 27.29 4.16 -21.91
CA ASN A 5 27.89 3.41 -20.79
C ASN A 5 29.26 3.97 -20.35
N GLU A 6 30.07 4.47 -21.29
CA GLU A 6 31.37 5.07 -20.90
C GLU A 6 31.22 6.41 -20.13
N ARG A 7 30.11 7.14 -20.35
CA ARG A 7 29.84 8.38 -19.59
C ARG A 7 29.33 8.07 -18.18
N LYS A 8 28.53 7.01 -18.01
CA LYS A 8 28.08 6.55 -16.70
C LYS A 8 29.27 6.12 -15.84
N LEU A 9 30.17 5.31 -16.38
CA LEU A 9 31.38 4.86 -15.66
C LEU A 9 32.29 6.04 -15.22
N LYS A 10 32.41 7.10 -16.05
CA LYS A 10 33.24 8.27 -15.71
C LYS A 10 32.63 9.15 -14.61
N LYS A 11 31.30 9.24 -14.51
CA LYS A 11 30.63 9.96 -13.41
C LYS A 11 30.81 9.23 -12.07
N TRP A 12 30.76 7.90 -12.06
CA TRP A 12 30.97 7.09 -10.85
C TRP A 12 32.38 7.15 -10.31
N ALA A 13 33.39 7.14 -11.17
CA ALA A 13 34.79 7.26 -10.76
C ALA A 13 35.08 8.62 -10.07
N ALA A 14 34.31 9.67 -10.39
CA ALA A 14 34.48 10.98 -9.77
C ALA A 14 33.79 11.08 -8.38
N LEU A 15 32.71 10.36 -8.17
CA LEU A 15 31.99 10.36 -6.88
C LEU A 15 32.73 9.55 -5.80
N PHE A 16 33.33 8.41 -6.18
CA PHE A 16 34.10 7.59 -5.23
C PHE A 16 35.42 8.23 -4.80
N LEU A 17 36.04 9.08 -5.62
CA LEU A 17 37.28 9.77 -5.28
C LEU A 17 37.06 10.89 -4.24
N ALA A 18 35.84 11.44 -4.14
CA ALA A 18 35.53 12.49 -3.15
C ALA A 18 35.24 11.93 -1.76
N ALA A 19 34.75 10.69 -1.63
CA ALA A 19 34.47 10.04 -0.35
C ALA A 19 35.73 9.46 0.34
N ALA A 20 36.80 9.16 -0.42
CA ALA A 20 38.02 8.57 0.12
C ALA A 20 39.02 9.59 0.73
N MET A 21 38.80 10.89 0.62
CA MET A 21 39.75 11.93 1.10
C MET A 21 39.42 12.52 2.49
N SER A 22 38.42 12.07 3.19
CA SER A 22 38.03 12.63 4.51
C SER A 22 38.42 11.80 5.75
N LEU A 23 39.23 10.77 5.60
CA LEU A 23 39.66 9.89 6.72
C LEU A 23 41.19 9.80 6.90
N THR A 24 41.88 10.96 6.91
CA THR A 24 43.28 11.01 7.39
C THR A 24 43.60 12.36 8.00
N ALA A 25 43.36 12.51 9.28
CA ALA A 25 44.19 13.35 10.19
C ALA A 25 43.67 13.22 11.63
N CYS A 26 44.36 12.45 12.46
CA CYS A 26 44.95 12.85 13.71
C CYS A 26 45.73 11.69 14.32
N GLY A 27 47.02 11.89 14.32
CA GLY A 27 48.02 10.96 14.81
C GLY A 27 48.35 11.15 16.28
N SER A 28 48.92 10.07 16.75
CA SER A 28 49.98 9.89 17.75
C SER A 28 49.95 10.64 19.08
N THR A 29 49.98 9.90 20.18
CA THR A 29 51.25 9.74 20.95
C THR A 29 51.19 8.56 21.90
N ALA A 30 52.32 7.87 21.99
CA ALA A 30 52.59 6.73 22.82
C ALA A 30 52.85 7.12 24.29
N SER A 31 52.57 6.22 25.24
CA SER A 31 53.55 5.89 26.28
C SER A 31 53.21 4.60 27.01
N THR A 32 54.21 3.83 27.13
CA THR A 32 54.56 2.61 27.82
C THR A 32 54.10 2.51 29.29
N GLY A 33 53.79 1.28 29.73
CA GLY A 33 53.71 0.93 31.15
C GLY A 33 53.29 -0.52 31.38
N SER A 34 54.26 -1.32 31.72
CA SER A 34 54.34 -2.75 31.98
C SER A 34 53.62 -3.16 33.28
N SER A 35 53.19 -4.39 33.36
CA SER A 35 53.44 -5.44 34.37
C SER A 35 52.19 -6.06 35.06
N THR A 36 52.09 -7.33 34.79
CA THR A 36 52.03 -8.53 35.66
C THR A 36 50.84 -8.78 36.59
N SER A 37 50.27 -9.90 36.34
CA SER A 37 50.08 -11.12 37.18
C SER A 37 48.75 -11.35 37.92
N SER A 38 48.26 -12.53 37.60
CA SER A 38 47.79 -13.63 38.47
C SER A 38 46.33 -13.65 38.95
N ALA A 39 45.67 -14.62 38.41
CA ALA A 39 45.05 -15.80 39.04
C ALA A 39 43.66 -15.72 39.69
N SER A 40 42.85 -16.58 39.16
CA SER A 40 41.89 -17.53 39.78
C SER A 40 40.57 -17.00 40.36
N GLY A 41 39.51 -17.66 39.89
CA GLY A 41 38.29 -17.82 40.65
C GLY A 41 37.01 -18.02 39.81
N THR A 42 36.71 -19.25 39.51
CA THR A 42 35.43 -19.88 39.17
C THR A 42 34.14 -19.14 39.59
N SER A 43 33.17 -18.97 38.67
CA SER A 43 31.85 -19.58 38.80
C SER A 43 30.98 -19.19 37.60
N ALA A 44 30.35 -20.20 37.02
CA ALA A 44 29.37 -20.13 35.93
C ALA A 44 28.07 -19.52 36.41
N VAL A 45 27.54 -18.60 35.61
CA VAL A 45 26.08 -18.42 35.49
C VAL A 45 25.80 -18.11 34.00
N SER A 46 24.99 -18.95 33.42
CA SER A 46 24.44 -18.83 32.08
C SER A 46 23.44 -17.69 32.04
N GLU A 47 23.68 -16.69 31.21
CA GLU A 47 22.63 -15.77 30.79
C GLU A 47 22.38 -15.97 29.30
N SER A 48 21.16 -16.37 29.02
CA SER A 48 20.60 -16.47 27.68
C SER A 48 20.46 -15.06 27.09
N SER A 49 21.15 -14.80 26.01
CA SER A 49 20.90 -13.64 25.18
C SER A 49 19.63 -13.82 24.39
N THR A 50 18.55 -13.19 24.85
CA THR A 50 17.34 -12.93 24.04
C THR A 50 17.68 -11.87 23.02
N SER A 51 17.75 -12.26 21.76
CA SER A 51 17.72 -11.35 20.63
C SER A 51 16.31 -10.77 20.52
N THR A 52 16.14 -9.52 20.89
CA THR A 52 14.94 -8.74 20.59
C THR A 52 14.91 -8.47 19.10
N ALA A 53 14.01 -9.15 18.40
CA ALA A 53 13.61 -8.75 17.07
C ALA A 53 12.91 -7.38 17.16
N SER A 54 13.47 -6.40 16.48
CA SER A 54 12.89 -5.07 16.35
C SER A 54 11.68 -5.19 15.42
N ALA A 55 10.49 -5.02 15.96
CA ALA A 55 9.29 -4.85 15.17
C ALA A 55 9.43 -3.56 14.36
N ALA A 56 9.16 -3.65 13.06
CA ALA A 56 9.11 -2.50 12.18
C ALA A 56 7.99 -1.57 12.64
N ASP A 57 8.42 -0.37 13.07
CA ASP A 57 7.55 0.70 13.52
C ASP A 57 6.90 1.32 12.28
N VAL A 58 5.62 1.01 12.04
CA VAL A 58 4.78 1.73 11.07
C VAL A 58 4.29 2.99 11.79
N SER A 59 5.20 3.95 11.97
CA SER A 59 4.89 5.24 12.54
C SER A 59 4.29 6.13 11.46
N GLU A 60 2.99 6.36 11.52
CA GLU A 60 2.36 7.53 10.87
C GLU A 60 2.91 8.78 11.55
N SER A 61 3.86 9.44 10.88
CA SER A 61 4.44 10.70 11.33
C SER A 61 3.45 11.84 11.12
N GLN A 62 3.00 12.43 12.22
CA GLN A 62 2.34 13.73 12.21
C GLN A 62 3.37 14.83 11.91
N THR A 63 3.11 15.62 10.91
CA THR A 63 3.75 16.93 10.77
C THR A 63 2.71 18.03 10.96
N GLU A 64 2.86 18.76 12.06
CA GLU A 64 2.27 20.08 12.22
C GLU A 64 2.83 21.04 11.16
N SER A 65 1.95 21.74 10.48
CA SER A 65 2.32 22.95 9.77
C SER A 65 1.29 24.03 10.06
N THR A 66 1.72 24.93 10.94
CA THR A 66 1.11 26.24 11.17
C THR A 66 1.39 27.18 10.00
N SER A 67 0.38 27.75 9.41
CA SER A 67 0.45 29.17 9.00
C SER A 67 -0.94 29.73 8.67
N VAL A 68 -1.20 30.82 9.31
CA VAL A 68 -2.30 31.76 9.27
C VAL A 68 -2.39 32.45 7.89
N SER A 69 -3.61 32.63 7.36
CA SER A 69 -4.09 33.95 6.96
C SER A 69 -5.54 33.91 6.48
N GLU A 70 -6.33 34.78 7.08
CA GLU A 70 -7.69 35.17 6.71
C GLU A 70 -7.77 35.74 5.29
N SER A 71 -8.90 35.46 4.61
CA SER A 71 -9.70 36.54 4.02
C SER A 71 -11.08 36.02 3.60
N THR A 72 -12.07 36.67 4.16
CA THR A 72 -13.50 36.63 3.87
C THR A 72 -13.84 37.07 2.46
N ALA A 73 -14.81 36.38 1.83
CA ALA A 73 -15.86 37.03 1.03
C ALA A 73 -17.00 36.06 0.76
N GLU A 74 -18.17 36.42 1.26
CA GLU A 74 -19.49 35.87 0.94
C GLU A 74 -19.84 36.12 -0.53
N SER A 75 -20.51 35.15 -1.16
CA SER A 75 -21.66 35.49 -2.03
C SER A 75 -22.52 34.24 -2.29
N GLU A 76 -23.75 34.34 -1.83
CA GLU A 76 -24.86 33.45 -2.17
C GLU A 76 -25.21 33.56 -3.66
N SER A 77 -25.54 32.42 -4.27
CA SER A 77 -26.45 32.41 -5.42
C SER A 77 -27.12 31.04 -5.55
N THR A 78 -28.37 31.03 -5.22
CA THR A 78 -29.36 30.02 -5.57
C THR A 78 -29.62 30.02 -7.09
N SER A 79 -29.70 28.81 -7.70
CA SER A 79 -30.63 28.61 -8.82
C SER A 79 -30.91 27.12 -9.05
N GLU A 80 -32.18 26.90 -9.29
CA GLU A 80 -32.95 25.68 -9.40
C GLU A 80 -32.57 24.75 -10.57
N ALA A 81 -32.95 23.50 -10.35
CA ALA A 81 -32.93 22.39 -11.29
C ALA A 81 -33.72 22.60 -12.54
N THR A 82 -33.19 22.16 -13.67
CA THR A 82 -33.98 21.67 -14.78
C THR A 82 -33.35 20.39 -15.31
N ALA A 83 -34.12 19.30 -15.22
CA ALA A 83 -33.83 18.04 -15.85
C ALA A 83 -34.10 18.17 -17.35
N GLU A 84 -33.13 17.85 -18.18
CA GLU A 84 -33.41 17.44 -19.56
C GLU A 84 -32.62 16.18 -19.90
N SER A 85 -33.41 15.20 -20.27
CA SER A 85 -33.09 13.91 -20.86
C SER A 85 -32.41 14.09 -22.20
N SER A 86 -31.22 13.47 -22.39
CA SER A 86 -30.75 13.17 -23.73
C SER A 86 -29.98 11.86 -23.79
N THR A 87 -30.60 10.91 -24.42
CA THR A 87 -30.13 9.89 -25.37
C THR A 87 -28.91 9.05 -25.00
N SER A 88 -29.27 7.82 -24.66
CA SER A 88 -28.57 6.56 -24.85
C SER A 88 -27.40 6.56 -25.84
N GLY A 89 -26.19 6.59 -25.35
CA GLY A 89 -25.09 5.84 -25.91
C GLY A 89 -25.21 4.40 -25.39
N SER A 90 -25.15 3.45 -26.28
CA SER A 90 -25.22 2.03 -25.97
C SER A 90 -23.89 1.60 -25.34
N ASP A 91 -23.74 1.83 -24.04
CA ASP A 91 -22.71 1.17 -23.25
C ASP A 91 -23.21 -0.25 -22.99
N THR A 92 -22.78 -1.18 -23.83
CA THR A 92 -22.71 -2.58 -23.43
C THR A 92 -21.49 -2.73 -22.50
N ALA A 93 -21.64 -2.32 -21.24
CA ALA A 93 -20.76 -2.77 -20.19
C ALA A 93 -21.01 -4.27 -20.02
N SER A 94 -20.19 -5.06 -20.70
CA SER A 94 -19.96 -6.45 -20.36
C SER A 94 -19.25 -6.41 -19.00
N ALA A 95 -19.84 -7.01 -17.97
CA ALA A 95 -19.23 -7.11 -16.64
C ALA A 95 -17.98 -8.01 -16.63
N ASP A 96 -17.67 -8.61 -17.77
CA ASP A 96 -16.61 -9.59 -17.96
C ASP A 96 -15.63 -9.10 -19.04
N GLY A 97 -14.40 -8.73 -18.62
CA GLY A 97 -13.29 -8.48 -19.51
C GLY A 97 -12.74 -7.05 -19.54
N PHE A 98 -11.61 -6.89 -20.23
CA PHE A 98 -10.98 -5.62 -20.51
C PHE A 98 -11.86 -4.72 -21.39
N ALA A 99 -12.04 -3.48 -20.99
CA ALA A 99 -12.90 -2.52 -21.70
C ALA A 99 -12.25 -1.12 -21.75
N THR A 100 -12.43 -0.45 -22.90
CA THR A 100 -12.04 0.95 -23.11
C THR A 100 -13.22 1.78 -23.56
N THR A 101 -13.13 3.09 -23.39
CA THR A 101 -14.08 4.08 -23.93
C THR A 101 -13.37 5.11 -24.77
N ASP A 102 -14.04 5.58 -25.82
CA ASP A 102 -13.54 6.68 -26.67
C ASP A 102 -13.80 8.07 -26.06
N ASP A 103 -14.49 8.12 -24.89
CA ASP A 103 -14.65 9.37 -24.15
C ASP A 103 -13.38 9.70 -23.39
N VAL A 104 -12.59 10.57 -24.00
CA VAL A 104 -11.31 11.09 -23.47
C VAL A 104 -11.38 12.58 -23.16
N SER A 105 -12.58 13.06 -22.85
CA SER A 105 -12.82 14.51 -22.59
C SER A 105 -12.07 15.04 -21.35
N ASP A 106 -11.70 14.15 -20.43
CA ASP A 106 -10.92 14.43 -19.24
C ASP A 106 -9.42 14.12 -19.39
N ALA A 107 -8.98 13.72 -20.58
CA ALA A 107 -7.60 13.38 -20.82
C ALA A 107 -6.68 14.60 -20.73
N PRO A 108 -5.46 14.47 -20.17
CA PRO A 108 -4.48 15.52 -20.18
C PRO A 108 -3.97 15.80 -21.61
N ASP A 109 -3.61 17.04 -21.86
CA ASP A 109 -2.96 17.45 -23.12
C ASP A 109 -1.45 17.28 -22.97
N ILE A 110 -0.90 16.22 -23.57
CA ILE A 110 0.52 15.89 -23.51
C ILE A 110 1.15 16.10 -24.88
N THR A 111 2.20 16.92 -24.94
CA THR A 111 2.93 17.19 -26.17
C THR A 111 3.53 15.90 -26.75
N GLY A 112 3.39 15.70 -28.06
CA GLY A 112 3.93 14.54 -28.78
C GLY A 112 3.09 13.26 -28.66
N ILE A 113 1.97 13.27 -27.91
CA ILE A 113 1.09 12.11 -27.69
C ILE A 113 -0.32 12.40 -28.24
N THR A 114 -0.93 11.41 -28.87
CA THR A 114 -2.35 11.47 -29.28
C THR A 114 -3.10 10.34 -28.56
N ILE A 115 -4.00 10.72 -27.67
CA ILE A 115 -4.85 9.80 -26.91
C ILE A 115 -6.02 9.36 -27.77
N GLU A 116 -6.32 8.06 -27.83
CA GLU A 116 -7.37 7.46 -28.64
C GLU A 116 -8.52 6.93 -27.78
N SER A 117 -8.21 6.32 -26.64
CA SER A 117 -9.21 5.76 -25.74
C SER A 117 -8.70 5.73 -24.28
N LYS A 118 -9.59 5.41 -23.37
CA LYS A 118 -9.35 5.35 -21.94
C LYS A 118 -9.83 4.02 -21.38
N MET A 119 -9.08 3.44 -20.45
CA MET A 119 -9.49 2.27 -19.68
C MET A 119 -10.77 2.54 -18.89
N VAL A 120 -11.73 1.62 -18.93
CA VAL A 120 -12.94 1.72 -18.11
C VAL A 120 -12.62 1.24 -16.69
N LEU A 121 -12.81 2.15 -15.72
CA LEU A 121 -12.69 1.89 -14.30
C LEU A 121 -14.08 2.01 -13.65
N ASN A 122 -14.37 1.12 -12.71
CA ASN A 122 -15.68 1.05 -12.06
C ASN A 122 -15.66 1.57 -10.61
N TYR A 123 -14.51 1.51 -9.95
CA TYR A 123 -14.34 1.80 -8.53
C TYR A 123 -13.12 2.67 -8.22
N ALA A 124 -12.03 2.50 -8.98
CA ALA A 124 -10.81 3.27 -8.76
C ALA A 124 -10.97 4.73 -9.20
N GLU A 125 -10.53 5.66 -8.35
CA GLU A 125 -10.62 7.10 -8.57
C GLU A 125 -9.25 7.79 -8.53
N CYS A 126 -8.19 7.04 -8.22
CA CYS A 126 -6.85 7.60 -8.02
C CYS A 126 -5.93 7.44 -9.24
N PHE A 127 -6.38 6.85 -10.34
CA PHE A 127 -5.62 6.77 -11.58
C PHE A 127 -6.51 6.73 -12.82
N ASN A 128 -5.91 7.00 -13.97
CA ASN A 128 -6.46 6.73 -15.29
C ASN A 128 -5.38 6.08 -16.16
N VAL A 129 -5.78 5.26 -17.12
CA VAL A 129 -4.90 4.73 -18.16
C VAL A 129 -5.49 5.10 -19.52
N TYR A 130 -4.71 5.81 -20.31
CA TYR A 130 -5.07 6.23 -21.66
C TYR A 130 -4.24 5.43 -22.68
N TYR A 131 -4.91 4.96 -23.72
CA TYR A 131 -4.30 4.29 -24.86
C TYR A 131 -4.07 5.30 -25.97
N CYS A 132 -2.85 5.35 -26.47
CA CYS A 132 -2.42 6.37 -27.40
C CYS A 132 -2.02 5.77 -28.75
N THR A 133 -1.97 6.59 -29.79
CA THR A 133 -1.44 6.18 -31.10
C THR A 133 -0.10 5.50 -30.95
N ASP A 134 0.21 4.61 -31.91
CA ASP A 134 1.50 3.91 -31.93
C ASP A 134 1.75 2.95 -30.74
N GLY A 135 0.74 2.65 -29.94
CA GLY A 135 0.80 1.69 -28.83
C GLY A 135 1.40 2.26 -27.53
N TYR A 136 1.64 3.58 -27.45
CA TYR A 136 1.97 4.19 -26.17
C TYR A 136 0.76 4.13 -25.22
N LYS A 137 1.04 4.06 -23.92
CA LYS A 137 0.00 4.17 -22.87
C LYS A 137 0.41 5.27 -21.90
N LEU A 138 -0.52 6.13 -21.53
CA LEU A 138 -0.31 7.18 -20.54
C LEU A 138 -1.05 6.81 -19.26
N ILE A 139 -0.32 6.69 -18.16
CA ILE A 139 -0.88 6.54 -16.82
C ILE A 139 -0.86 7.91 -16.17
N ASP A 140 -2.04 8.37 -15.72
CA ASP A 140 -2.21 9.61 -14.98
C ASP A 140 -2.66 9.27 -13.56
N VAL A 141 -1.80 9.52 -12.58
CA VAL A 141 -2.06 9.22 -11.17
C VAL A 141 -2.52 10.51 -10.48
N LYS A 142 -3.71 10.49 -9.91
CA LYS A 142 -4.30 11.62 -9.18
C LYS A 142 -3.40 12.10 -8.05
N ASP A 143 -3.15 13.41 -8.00
CA ASP A 143 -2.21 14.03 -7.04
C ASP A 143 -0.80 13.40 -7.06
N GLY A 144 -0.46 12.77 -8.16
CA GLY A 144 0.82 12.10 -8.41
C GLY A 144 1.50 12.61 -9.67
N ALA A 145 2.18 11.72 -10.36
CA ALA A 145 2.86 11.98 -11.62
C ALA A 145 2.14 11.34 -12.81
N GLN A 146 2.51 11.77 -14.00
CA GLN A 146 2.13 11.15 -15.27
C GLN A 146 3.27 10.27 -15.78
N TYR A 147 2.93 9.10 -16.28
CA TYR A 147 3.89 8.11 -16.74
C TYR A 147 3.56 7.67 -18.16
N LEU A 148 4.52 7.81 -19.06
CA LEU A 148 4.39 7.31 -20.42
C LEU A 148 5.04 5.93 -20.54
N LEU A 149 4.23 4.91 -20.81
CA LEU A 149 4.72 3.59 -21.16
C LEU A 149 5.11 3.60 -22.64
N VAL A 150 6.38 3.32 -22.90
CA VAL A 150 6.95 3.26 -24.26
C VAL A 150 7.08 1.81 -24.67
N PRO A 151 6.38 1.37 -25.74
CA PRO A 151 6.42 -0.01 -26.19
C PRO A 151 7.82 -0.46 -26.61
N ASP A 152 8.05 -1.79 -26.60
CA ASP A 152 9.29 -2.38 -27.06
C ASP A 152 9.68 -1.90 -28.48
N GLY A 153 10.94 -1.56 -28.63
CA GLY A 153 11.52 -1.10 -29.90
C GLY A 153 11.13 0.32 -30.32
N LYS A 154 10.41 1.07 -29.48
CA LYS A 154 10.13 2.50 -29.70
C LYS A 154 10.97 3.40 -28.79
N GLU A 155 11.03 4.68 -29.16
CA GLU A 155 11.63 5.75 -28.34
C GLU A 155 10.51 6.69 -27.89
N ALA A 156 10.70 7.35 -26.75
CA ALA A 156 9.78 8.40 -26.33
C ALA A 156 9.78 9.57 -27.33
N PRO A 157 8.67 10.28 -27.53
CA PRO A 157 8.64 11.47 -28.39
C PRO A 157 9.71 12.50 -28.01
N ASP A 158 10.37 13.11 -29.00
CA ASP A 158 11.45 14.08 -28.77
C ASP A 158 10.98 15.37 -28.08
N ASP A 159 9.69 15.67 -28.24
CA ASP A 159 9.02 16.88 -27.72
C ASP A 159 8.10 16.59 -26.52
N LEU A 160 8.25 15.42 -25.88
CA LEU A 160 7.49 15.03 -24.68
C LEU A 160 7.68 16.07 -23.56
N ASP A 161 6.60 16.39 -22.86
CA ASP A 161 6.64 17.27 -21.70
C ASP A 161 7.60 16.73 -20.63
N SER A 162 8.42 17.61 -20.06
CA SER A 162 9.56 17.22 -19.22
C SER A 162 9.18 16.66 -17.84
N ASP A 163 7.95 16.83 -17.43
CA ASP A 163 7.37 16.35 -16.18
C ASP A 163 6.70 14.96 -16.31
N VAL A 164 6.57 14.45 -17.55
CA VAL A 164 6.12 13.09 -17.80
C VAL A 164 7.28 12.11 -17.61
N ILE A 165 7.09 11.14 -16.74
CA ILE A 165 8.08 10.09 -16.45
C ILE A 165 7.98 8.98 -17.49
N VAL A 166 9.09 8.67 -18.16
CA VAL A 166 9.13 7.64 -19.20
C VAL A 166 9.47 6.28 -18.58
N ILE A 167 8.64 5.29 -18.88
CA ILE A 167 8.84 3.88 -18.52
C ILE A 167 8.90 3.05 -19.80
N HIS A 168 10.00 2.35 -20.02
CA HIS A 168 10.17 1.50 -21.20
C HIS A 168 9.69 0.07 -20.93
N GLN A 169 8.87 -0.46 -21.82
CA GLN A 169 8.46 -1.88 -21.81
C GLN A 169 9.40 -2.72 -22.71
N PRO A 170 9.51 -4.04 -22.46
CA PRO A 170 8.94 -4.77 -21.34
C PRO A 170 9.65 -4.48 -20.02
N LEU A 171 8.92 -4.59 -18.91
CA LEU A 171 9.46 -4.52 -17.55
C LEU A 171 9.88 -5.94 -17.12
N GLU A 172 11.13 -6.11 -16.68
CA GLU A 172 11.68 -7.42 -16.35
C GLU A 172 12.43 -7.46 -15.02
N ARG A 173 12.76 -6.27 -14.45
CA ARG A 173 13.65 -6.16 -13.29
C ARG A 173 13.19 -5.07 -12.33
N ILE A 174 11.94 -5.21 -11.89
CA ILE A 174 11.28 -4.26 -11.01
C ILE A 174 11.88 -4.35 -9.60
N TYR A 175 12.11 -3.20 -8.98
CA TYR A 175 12.28 -3.07 -7.54
C TYR A 175 10.92 -2.78 -6.90
N MET A 176 10.39 -3.74 -6.16
CA MET A 176 9.11 -3.65 -5.46
C MET A 176 9.34 -3.25 -4.00
N ALA A 177 9.29 -1.95 -3.71
CA ALA A 177 9.37 -1.40 -2.36
C ALA A 177 7.99 -1.26 -1.71
N ALA A 178 6.95 -1.01 -2.52
CA ALA A 178 5.56 -1.01 -2.07
C ALA A 178 5.08 -2.44 -1.78
N THR A 179 4.35 -2.64 -0.68
CA THR A 179 3.86 -3.98 -0.32
C THR A 179 2.51 -4.34 -0.94
N SER A 180 1.67 -3.33 -1.21
CA SER A 180 0.32 -3.53 -1.75
C SER A 180 0.28 -4.12 -3.17
N PRO A 181 1.20 -3.77 -4.10
CA PRO A 181 1.14 -4.31 -5.46
C PRO A 181 1.57 -5.77 -5.59
N MET A 182 2.39 -6.30 -4.67
CA MET A 182 2.93 -7.65 -4.76
C MET A 182 1.86 -8.70 -5.04
N ALA A 183 0.74 -8.66 -4.30
CA ALA A 183 -0.36 -9.59 -4.50
C ALA A 183 -1.11 -9.39 -5.84
N LEU A 184 -1.09 -8.17 -6.39
CA LEU A 184 -1.69 -7.89 -7.70
C LEU A 184 -0.81 -8.43 -8.84
N PHE A 185 0.51 -8.36 -8.71
CA PHE A 185 1.46 -9.00 -9.64
C PHE A 185 1.35 -10.52 -9.59
N ASP A 186 1.21 -11.09 -8.39
CA ASP A 186 0.97 -12.53 -8.19
C ASP A 186 -0.32 -12.98 -8.88
N ALA A 187 -1.40 -12.22 -8.71
CA ALA A 187 -2.72 -12.54 -9.24
C ALA A 187 -2.80 -12.57 -10.77
N ILE A 188 -1.87 -11.90 -11.47
CA ILE A 188 -1.76 -11.92 -12.95
C ILE A 188 -0.52 -12.69 -13.42
N ASP A 189 0.04 -13.56 -12.57
CA ASP A 189 1.19 -14.41 -12.91
C ASP A 189 2.38 -13.60 -13.46
N SER A 190 2.83 -12.58 -12.70
CA SER A 190 3.87 -11.63 -13.11
C SER A 190 4.94 -11.38 -12.06
N LEU A 191 5.06 -12.27 -11.05
CA LEU A 191 6.11 -12.15 -10.03
C LEU A 191 7.52 -12.30 -10.60
N ASP A 192 7.68 -12.94 -11.75
CA ASP A 192 8.95 -13.11 -12.45
C ASP A 192 9.52 -11.79 -12.98
N THR A 193 8.70 -10.74 -13.13
CA THR A 193 9.15 -9.39 -13.48
C THR A 193 9.77 -8.66 -12.27
N ILE A 194 9.52 -9.13 -11.05
CA ILE A 194 10.03 -8.52 -9.82
C ILE A 194 11.36 -9.18 -9.45
N ARG A 195 12.45 -8.51 -9.73
CA ARG A 195 13.80 -8.99 -9.39
C ARG A 195 14.22 -8.60 -7.98
N LEU A 196 13.77 -7.43 -7.51
CA LEU A 196 14.24 -6.78 -6.30
C LEU A 196 13.09 -6.48 -5.36
N SER A 197 13.24 -6.78 -4.09
CA SER A 197 12.21 -6.60 -3.05
C SER A 197 12.66 -5.60 -2.00
N GLY A 198 11.76 -4.72 -1.58
CA GLY A 198 11.94 -3.81 -0.45
C GLY A 198 11.77 -4.48 0.93
N GLU A 199 11.26 -5.71 0.95
CA GLU A 199 11.05 -6.49 2.16
C GLU A 199 11.79 -7.83 2.10
N THR A 200 12.11 -8.38 3.28
CA THR A 200 12.70 -9.72 3.40
C THR A 200 11.62 -10.80 3.31
N ALA A 201 11.98 -12.04 2.99
CA ALA A 201 11.06 -13.16 2.88
C ALA A 201 10.18 -13.34 4.13
N ASP A 202 10.70 -13.08 5.32
CA ASP A 202 9.96 -13.20 6.59
C ASP A 202 8.85 -12.16 6.77
N ASN A 203 8.89 -11.09 5.98
CA ASN A 203 7.91 -9.99 6.02
C ASN A 203 6.86 -10.10 4.92
N TRP A 204 7.01 -11.02 3.97
CA TRP A 204 6.00 -11.28 2.95
C TRP A 204 4.97 -12.30 3.43
N TYR A 205 3.72 -12.08 3.09
CA TYR A 205 2.58 -12.98 3.29
C TYR A 205 1.98 -13.47 1.97
N VAL A 206 2.49 -12.98 0.83
CA VAL A 206 2.25 -13.54 -0.51
C VAL A 206 3.20 -14.72 -0.66
N GLN A 207 2.67 -15.94 -0.67
CA GLN A 207 3.47 -17.16 -0.57
C GLN A 207 4.44 -17.32 -1.75
N ASP A 208 3.99 -17.01 -2.97
CA ASP A 208 4.81 -17.15 -4.17
C ASP A 208 5.98 -16.13 -4.18
N ALA A 209 5.80 -14.94 -3.57
CA ALA A 209 6.90 -14.01 -3.34
C ALA A 209 7.91 -14.56 -2.31
N VAL A 210 7.46 -15.20 -1.23
CA VAL A 210 8.33 -15.89 -0.26
C VAL A 210 9.12 -17.00 -0.95
N ASP A 211 8.47 -17.78 -1.79
CA ASP A 211 9.09 -18.90 -2.52
C ASP A 211 10.12 -18.39 -3.56
N ALA A 212 9.81 -17.30 -4.29
CA ALA A 212 10.73 -16.64 -5.20
C ALA A 212 11.98 -16.09 -4.48
N MET A 213 11.81 -15.50 -3.29
CA MET A 213 12.94 -15.04 -2.48
C MET A 213 13.79 -16.20 -1.95
N ASN A 214 13.16 -17.27 -1.47
CA ASN A 214 13.86 -18.47 -1.02
C ASN A 214 14.60 -19.19 -2.16
N ALA A 215 14.09 -19.10 -3.37
CA ALA A 215 14.72 -19.62 -4.58
C ALA A 215 15.87 -18.71 -5.09
N GLY A 216 15.93 -17.45 -4.64
CA GLY A 216 16.91 -16.45 -5.09
C GLY A 216 16.57 -15.82 -6.45
N THR A 217 15.38 -16.04 -6.99
CA THR A 217 14.87 -15.36 -8.19
C THR A 217 14.47 -13.92 -7.88
N MET A 218 13.97 -13.66 -6.69
CA MET A 218 13.74 -12.34 -6.11
C MET A 218 14.70 -12.14 -4.93
N ILE A 219 15.35 -10.99 -4.82
CA ILE A 219 16.33 -10.70 -3.76
C ILE A 219 15.99 -9.41 -3.00
N PHE A 220 16.30 -9.39 -1.72
CA PHE A 220 16.13 -8.19 -0.90
C PHE A 220 17.15 -7.12 -1.31
N ALA A 221 16.67 -5.93 -1.64
CA ALA A 221 17.47 -4.79 -2.09
C ALA A 221 17.36 -3.56 -1.17
N GLY A 222 17.09 -3.77 0.10
CA GLY A 222 16.89 -2.69 1.07
C GLY A 222 15.44 -2.17 1.10
N LYS A 223 15.10 -1.42 2.15
CA LYS A 223 13.77 -0.84 2.34
C LYS A 223 13.60 0.45 1.51
N TYR A 224 12.36 0.88 1.31
CA TYR A 224 12.01 2.14 0.63
C TYR A 224 12.84 3.35 1.11
N SER A 225 13.19 3.40 2.41
CA SER A 225 13.95 4.51 3.00
C SER A 225 15.47 4.34 2.93
N GLU A 226 15.96 3.15 2.60
CA GLU A 226 17.37 2.78 2.60
C GLU A 226 17.63 1.65 1.58
N PRO A 227 17.38 1.89 0.27
CA PRO A 227 17.63 0.89 -0.77
C PRO A 227 19.12 0.69 -1.02
N ASP A 228 19.48 -0.50 -1.47
CA ASP A 228 20.83 -0.83 -1.94
C ASP A 228 21.02 -0.34 -3.39
N TYR A 229 21.48 0.88 -3.56
CA TYR A 229 21.68 1.51 -4.86
C TYR A 229 22.67 0.76 -5.76
N GLU A 230 23.68 0.09 -5.18
CA GLU A 230 24.64 -0.71 -5.94
C GLU A 230 23.95 -1.94 -6.54
N LEU A 231 23.06 -2.55 -5.76
CA LEU A 231 22.27 -3.70 -6.17
C LEU A 231 21.26 -3.31 -7.26
N LEU A 232 20.53 -2.17 -7.07
CA LEU A 232 19.60 -1.66 -8.10
C LEU A 232 20.32 -1.51 -9.46
N VAL A 233 21.52 -0.93 -9.47
CA VAL A 233 22.29 -0.74 -10.70
C VAL A 233 22.85 -2.05 -11.25
N SER A 234 23.40 -2.92 -10.40
CA SER A 234 24.05 -4.17 -10.85
C SER A 234 23.06 -5.18 -11.41
N GLU A 235 21.81 -5.18 -10.89
CA GLU A 235 20.73 -6.02 -11.41
C GLU A 235 19.97 -5.36 -12.58
N ASN A 236 20.37 -4.17 -13.02
CA ASN A 236 19.73 -3.37 -14.08
C ASN A 236 18.24 -3.13 -13.81
N CYS A 237 17.93 -2.63 -12.62
CA CYS A 237 16.56 -2.25 -12.27
C CYS A 237 15.98 -1.30 -13.32
N ASP A 238 14.80 -1.64 -13.83
CA ASP A 238 14.10 -0.89 -14.91
C ASP A 238 12.95 -0.04 -14.40
N LEU A 239 12.41 -0.34 -13.21
CA LEU A 239 11.37 0.42 -12.54
C LEU A 239 11.47 0.23 -11.03
N ALA A 240 11.35 1.30 -10.24
CA ALA A 240 11.09 1.22 -8.81
C ALA A 240 9.60 1.51 -8.54
N ILE A 241 8.89 0.56 -7.92
CA ILE A 241 7.52 0.75 -7.46
C ILE A 241 7.55 1.02 -5.96
N GLU A 242 7.26 2.26 -5.60
CA GLU A 242 7.29 2.79 -4.25
C GLU A 242 5.87 3.06 -3.73
N SER A 243 5.68 3.02 -2.42
CA SER A 243 4.47 3.54 -1.79
C SER A 243 4.61 5.03 -1.50
N THR A 244 3.51 5.68 -1.12
CA THR A 244 3.54 7.11 -0.70
C THR A 244 4.46 7.39 0.49
N MET A 245 4.96 6.36 1.18
CA MET A 245 5.98 6.52 2.22
C MET A 245 7.28 7.11 1.70
N ILE A 246 7.61 6.93 0.41
CA ILE A 246 8.79 7.53 -0.22
C ILE A 246 8.77 9.06 -0.17
N LEU A 247 7.57 9.67 -0.14
CA LEU A 247 7.40 11.12 -0.04
C LEU A 247 7.93 11.71 1.28
N HIS A 248 8.09 10.88 2.31
CA HIS A 248 8.78 11.24 3.55
C HIS A 248 10.31 11.13 3.44
N SER A 249 10.79 10.56 2.35
CA SER A 249 12.23 10.35 2.07
C SER A 249 12.61 10.87 0.67
N PRO A 250 12.34 12.14 0.31
CA PRO A 250 12.47 12.64 -1.05
C PRO A 250 13.89 12.50 -1.61
N LYS A 251 14.91 12.51 -0.75
CA LYS A 251 16.30 12.28 -1.17
C LYS A 251 16.56 10.86 -1.67
N VAL A 252 15.81 9.87 -1.16
CA VAL A 252 15.91 8.49 -1.62
C VAL A 252 15.33 8.39 -3.03
N GLN A 253 14.15 8.98 -3.25
CA GLN A 253 13.55 9.07 -4.58
C GLN A 253 14.51 9.75 -5.58
N GLU A 254 15.03 10.96 -5.25
CA GLU A 254 16.00 11.66 -6.08
C GLU A 254 17.23 10.81 -6.41
N MET A 255 17.73 10.02 -5.46
CA MET A 255 18.88 9.14 -5.67
C MET A 255 18.57 7.99 -6.62
N ILE A 256 17.39 7.40 -6.55
CA ILE A 256 16.94 6.35 -7.50
C ILE A 256 16.84 6.94 -8.91
N GLU A 257 16.17 8.10 -9.05
CA GLU A 257 16.00 8.80 -10.33
C GLU A 257 17.35 9.24 -10.93
N MET A 258 18.33 9.62 -10.11
CA MET A 258 19.69 9.94 -10.56
C MET A 258 20.44 8.73 -11.17
N LEU A 259 19.99 7.52 -10.90
CA LEU A 259 20.49 6.29 -11.51
C LEU A 259 19.82 5.97 -12.86
N ASP A 260 18.99 6.87 -13.36
CA ASP A 260 18.15 6.71 -14.56
C ASP A 260 17.11 5.55 -14.36
N ILE A 261 16.66 5.29 -13.12
CA ILE A 261 15.59 4.35 -12.77
C ILE A 261 14.32 5.17 -12.54
N PRO A 262 13.26 4.99 -13.34
CA PRO A 262 11.99 5.65 -13.10
C PRO A 262 11.37 5.18 -11.77
N VAL A 263 10.72 6.11 -11.04
CA VAL A 263 10.03 5.81 -9.79
C VAL A 263 8.53 5.95 -10.00
N PHE A 264 7.80 4.87 -9.85
CA PHE A 264 6.34 4.85 -9.83
C PHE A 264 5.84 4.83 -8.38
N ILE A 265 4.94 5.74 -8.03
CA ILE A 265 4.39 5.83 -6.67
C ILE A 265 2.97 5.25 -6.65
N ASP A 266 2.82 4.08 -6.03
CA ASP A 266 1.53 3.46 -5.77
C ASP A 266 0.70 4.30 -4.80
N ARG A 267 -0.53 4.65 -5.20
CA ARG A 267 -1.48 5.40 -4.39
C ARG A 267 -2.77 4.61 -4.14
N SER A 268 -2.74 3.31 -4.32
CA SER A 268 -3.91 2.43 -4.11
C SER A 268 -4.48 2.52 -2.69
N SER A 269 -3.67 2.91 -1.71
CA SER A 269 -4.11 3.11 -0.33
C SER A 269 -5.01 4.33 -0.12
N TYR A 270 -5.10 5.23 -1.11
CA TYR A 270 -5.98 6.41 -1.09
C TYR A 270 -7.33 6.15 -1.74
N GLU A 271 -7.55 4.97 -2.31
CA GLU A 271 -8.88 4.60 -2.80
C GLU A 271 -9.88 4.48 -1.66
N SER A 272 -11.02 5.16 -1.80
CA SER A 272 -12.09 5.16 -0.81
C SER A 272 -12.91 3.85 -0.84
N GLN A 273 -12.95 3.19 -2.01
CA GLN A 273 -13.68 1.95 -2.22
C GLN A 273 -12.74 0.73 -2.11
N PRO A 274 -13.15 -0.35 -1.43
CA PRO A 274 -12.33 -1.56 -1.34
C PRO A 274 -11.94 -2.12 -2.70
N LEU A 275 -12.91 -2.21 -3.61
CA LEU A 275 -12.69 -2.67 -4.98
C LEU A 275 -11.84 -1.69 -5.80
N GLY A 276 -11.84 -0.39 -5.48
CA GLY A 276 -10.95 0.58 -6.11
C GLY A 276 -9.49 0.19 -5.92
N ARG A 277 -9.12 -0.26 -4.71
CA ARG A 277 -7.75 -0.75 -4.44
C ARG A 277 -7.39 -1.99 -5.27
N THR A 278 -8.31 -2.95 -5.37
CA THR A 278 -8.10 -4.15 -6.20
C THR A 278 -8.04 -3.80 -7.68
N GLU A 279 -8.79 -2.78 -8.11
CA GLU A 279 -8.83 -2.35 -9.52
C GLU A 279 -7.49 -1.78 -10.03
N TRP A 280 -6.56 -1.43 -9.14
CA TRP A 280 -5.18 -1.11 -9.51
C TRP A 280 -4.46 -2.25 -10.24
N ILE A 281 -4.97 -3.49 -10.14
CA ILE A 281 -4.49 -4.62 -10.94
C ILE A 281 -4.57 -4.32 -12.44
N LYS A 282 -5.59 -3.56 -12.90
CA LYS A 282 -5.74 -3.16 -14.30
C LYS A 282 -4.63 -2.19 -14.75
N LEU A 283 -4.18 -1.30 -13.86
CA LEU A 283 -3.04 -0.42 -14.12
C LEU A 283 -1.77 -1.25 -14.28
N TYR A 284 -1.52 -2.21 -13.39
CA TYR A 284 -0.36 -3.09 -13.50
C TYR A 284 -0.47 -4.03 -14.71
N GLY A 285 -1.69 -4.46 -15.06
CA GLY A 285 -1.96 -5.15 -16.32
C GLY A 285 -1.51 -4.32 -17.52
N ALA A 286 -1.85 -3.01 -17.56
CA ALA A 286 -1.40 -2.12 -18.63
C ALA A 286 0.12 -1.92 -18.68
N MET A 287 0.81 -1.90 -17.52
CA MET A 287 2.28 -1.84 -17.45
C MET A 287 2.95 -3.08 -18.02
N LEU A 288 2.29 -4.24 -17.94
CA LEU A 288 2.85 -5.55 -18.25
C LEU A 288 2.25 -6.18 -19.52
N ASP A 289 1.42 -5.45 -20.27
CA ASP A 289 0.67 -5.94 -21.43
C ASP A 289 -0.22 -7.16 -21.11
N LYS A 290 -0.87 -7.14 -19.91
CA LYS A 290 -1.76 -8.18 -19.36
C LYS A 290 -3.13 -7.60 -18.97
N GLU A 291 -3.69 -6.72 -19.79
CA GLU A 291 -4.95 -6.03 -19.50
C GLU A 291 -6.14 -6.99 -19.36
N GLU A 292 -6.20 -8.03 -20.21
CA GLU A 292 -7.29 -9.01 -20.18
C GLU A 292 -7.25 -9.84 -18.89
N GLU A 293 -6.08 -10.40 -18.54
CA GLU A 293 -5.89 -11.18 -17.32
C GLU A 293 -6.22 -10.36 -16.06
N ALA A 294 -5.80 -9.10 -16.05
CA ALA A 294 -6.07 -8.18 -14.95
C ALA A 294 -7.57 -7.86 -14.82
N ALA A 295 -8.26 -7.64 -15.94
CA ALA A 295 -9.68 -7.37 -15.96
C ALA A 295 -10.51 -8.58 -15.53
N ASP A 296 -10.17 -9.78 -16.01
CA ASP A 296 -10.83 -11.04 -15.64
C ASP A 296 -10.67 -11.33 -14.15
N PHE A 297 -9.45 -11.15 -13.63
CA PHE A 297 -9.21 -11.29 -12.20
C PHE A 297 -10.03 -10.29 -11.39
N PHE A 298 -10.01 -9.01 -11.78
CA PHE A 298 -10.79 -7.98 -11.11
C PHE A 298 -12.29 -8.31 -11.10
N ALA A 299 -12.85 -8.73 -12.22
CA ALA A 299 -14.27 -9.11 -12.34
C ALA A 299 -14.62 -10.24 -11.34
N SER A 300 -13.72 -11.20 -11.15
CA SER A 300 -13.90 -12.27 -10.16
C SER A 300 -14.01 -11.73 -8.73
N GLN A 301 -13.21 -10.74 -8.37
CA GLN A 301 -13.24 -10.11 -7.05
C GLN A 301 -14.46 -9.17 -6.89
N ALA A 302 -14.82 -8.43 -7.92
CA ALA A 302 -16.00 -7.58 -7.91
C ALA A 302 -17.29 -8.40 -7.68
N SER A 303 -17.37 -9.61 -8.21
CA SER A 303 -18.50 -10.51 -8.02
C SER A 303 -18.75 -10.86 -6.55
N VAL A 304 -17.72 -10.85 -5.69
CA VAL A 304 -17.84 -11.11 -4.24
C VAL A 304 -18.74 -10.04 -3.60
N VAL A 305 -18.49 -8.78 -3.90
CA VAL A 305 -19.27 -7.64 -3.37
C VAL A 305 -20.63 -7.56 -4.03
N GLU A 306 -20.72 -7.80 -5.36
CA GLU A 306 -21.98 -7.81 -6.11
C GLU A 306 -22.98 -8.84 -5.53
N ASN A 307 -22.51 -10.00 -5.10
CA ASN A 307 -23.36 -11.01 -4.48
C ASN A 307 -23.96 -10.55 -3.13
N LEU A 308 -23.40 -9.52 -2.51
CA LEU A 308 -23.86 -8.98 -1.24
C LEU A 308 -24.68 -7.68 -1.38
N LYS A 309 -24.79 -7.10 -2.58
CA LYS A 309 -25.42 -5.78 -2.78
C LYS A 309 -26.89 -5.71 -2.33
N ASP A 310 -27.62 -6.81 -2.44
CA ASP A 310 -29.03 -6.91 -2.04
C ASP A 310 -29.20 -7.45 -0.61
N PHE A 311 -28.09 -7.72 0.08
CA PHE A 311 -28.12 -8.20 1.45
C PHE A 311 -28.58 -7.08 2.38
N GLN A 312 -29.60 -7.37 3.20
CA GLN A 312 -30.10 -6.39 4.18
C GLN A 312 -29.18 -6.34 5.40
N ASN A 313 -28.75 -5.12 5.76
CA ASN A 313 -27.94 -4.92 6.93
C ASN A 313 -28.61 -5.52 8.19
N THR A 314 -27.86 -6.25 8.98
CA THR A 314 -28.34 -6.91 10.19
C THR A 314 -28.47 -5.95 11.38
N GLU A 315 -27.99 -4.73 11.26
CA GLU A 315 -27.82 -3.73 12.31
C GLU A 315 -26.92 -4.18 13.47
N LYS A 316 -26.25 -5.35 13.35
CA LYS A 316 -25.23 -5.77 14.31
C LYS A 316 -24.01 -4.88 14.21
N THR A 317 -23.51 -4.45 15.36
CA THR A 317 -22.41 -3.49 15.44
C THR A 317 -21.06 -4.18 15.51
N VAL A 318 -20.10 -3.68 14.73
CA VAL A 318 -18.71 -4.15 14.68
C VAL A 318 -17.78 -3.00 15.05
N ALA A 319 -16.94 -3.18 16.05
CA ALA A 319 -15.82 -2.29 16.37
C ALA A 319 -14.52 -2.88 15.87
N PHE A 320 -13.90 -2.23 14.87
CA PHE A 320 -12.60 -2.59 14.30
C PHE A 320 -11.53 -1.64 14.82
N PHE A 321 -10.47 -2.16 15.47
CA PHE A 321 -9.49 -1.33 16.15
C PHE A 321 -8.16 -2.07 16.43
N TYR A 322 -7.14 -1.31 16.82
CA TYR A 322 -5.97 -1.79 17.53
C TYR A 322 -5.56 -0.81 18.64
N ILE A 323 -4.70 -1.23 19.58
CA ILE A 323 -4.16 -0.36 20.61
C ILE A 323 -2.73 0.02 20.22
N ASN A 324 -2.45 1.32 20.07
CA ASN A 324 -1.12 1.80 19.73
C ASN A 324 -0.15 1.80 20.93
N THR A 325 1.11 2.12 20.68
CA THR A 325 2.16 2.15 21.71
C THR A 325 1.94 3.17 22.82
N SER A 326 1.11 4.19 22.58
CA SER A 326 0.72 5.16 23.62
C SER A 326 -0.49 4.73 24.45
N GLY A 327 -1.08 3.56 24.16
CA GLY A 327 -2.25 3.03 24.87
C GLY A 327 -3.58 3.60 24.37
N ALA A 328 -3.61 4.31 23.25
CA ALA A 328 -4.83 4.79 22.64
C ALA A 328 -5.42 3.73 21.70
N ALA A 329 -6.76 3.65 21.65
CA ALA A 329 -7.43 2.87 20.62
C ALA A 329 -7.35 3.62 19.28
N VAL A 330 -6.94 2.92 18.22
CA VAL A 330 -6.94 3.46 16.85
C VAL A 330 -8.04 2.76 16.08
N VAL A 331 -9.01 3.55 15.64
CA VAL A 331 -10.16 3.10 14.86
C VAL A 331 -10.07 3.61 13.43
N ARG A 332 -10.89 3.07 12.53
CA ARG A 332 -10.91 3.52 11.13
C ARG A 332 -11.84 4.74 10.99
N ASN A 333 -11.41 5.68 10.14
CA ASN A 333 -12.27 6.78 9.75
C ASN A 333 -13.57 6.25 9.12
N PRO A 334 -14.75 6.84 9.38
CA PRO A 334 -16.02 6.39 8.80
C PRO A 334 -16.01 6.25 7.26
N GLU A 335 -15.25 7.07 6.56
CA GLU A 335 -15.14 7.06 5.10
C GLU A 335 -14.04 6.11 4.58
N ASP A 336 -13.31 5.46 5.50
CA ASP A 336 -12.24 4.51 5.12
C ASP A 336 -12.80 3.23 4.50
N TYR A 337 -12.02 2.61 3.61
CA TYR A 337 -12.42 1.40 2.91
C TYR A 337 -12.76 0.21 3.84
N ILE A 338 -12.11 0.08 5.02
CA ILE A 338 -12.46 -0.95 6.02
C ILE A 338 -13.85 -0.68 6.59
N SER A 339 -14.14 0.58 6.92
CA SER A 339 -15.47 0.99 7.40
C SER A 339 -16.55 0.69 6.35
N ASN A 340 -16.27 0.97 5.08
CA ASN A 340 -17.16 0.64 3.97
C ASN A 340 -17.36 -0.88 3.81
N MET A 341 -16.30 -1.70 3.97
CA MET A 341 -16.44 -3.16 3.91
C MET A 341 -17.29 -3.72 5.05
N ILE A 342 -17.23 -3.15 6.24
CA ILE A 342 -18.09 -3.54 7.37
C ILE A 342 -19.56 -3.29 7.01
N GLU A 343 -19.88 -2.11 6.47
CA GLU A 343 -21.26 -1.77 6.09
C GLU A 343 -21.75 -2.63 4.89
N LEU A 344 -20.93 -2.80 3.86
CA LEU A 344 -21.25 -3.65 2.70
C LEU A 344 -21.41 -5.13 3.10
N GLY A 345 -20.69 -5.63 4.09
CA GLY A 345 -20.84 -6.97 4.64
C GLY A 345 -22.12 -7.17 5.45
N GLY A 346 -22.92 -6.12 5.63
CA GLY A 346 -24.21 -6.17 6.32
C GLY A 346 -24.11 -6.01 7.83
N ALA A 347 -23.02 -5.42 8.32
CA ALA A 347 -22.87 -4.96 9.69
C ALA A 347 -22.99 -3.44 9.76
N ARG A 348 -22.95 -2.91 10.97
CA ARG A 348 -22.86 -1.49 11.26
C ARG A 348 -21.52 -1.17 11.91
N ASN A 349 -20.75 -0.27 11.32
CA ASN A 349 -19.52 0.19 11.96
C ASN A 349 -19.86 0.95 13.24
N ALA A 350 -19.31 0.54 14.40
CA ALA A 350 -19.54 1.18 15.67
C ALA A 350 -19.13 2.66 15.68
N PHE A 351 -18.13 3.03 14.87
CA PHE A 351 -17.57 4.39 14.80
C PHE A 351 -18.08 5.21 13.60
N ARG A 352 -19.16 4.79 12.93
CA ARG A 352 -19.73 5.44 11.74
C ARG A 352 -20.08 6.93 11.93
N ASP A 353 -20.38 7.34 13.15
CA ASP A 353 -20.75 8.71 13.50
C ASP A 353 -19.56 9.51 14.08
N LEU A 354 -18.34 8.95 14.05
CA LEU A 354 -17.13 9.62 14.50
C LEU A 354 -16.84 10.83 13.60
N GLN A 355 -16.70 12.00 14.20
CA GLN A 355 -16.35 13.22 13.47
C GLN A 355 -14.83 13.35 13.43
N ASP A 356 -14.25 13.24 12.25
CA ASP A 356 -12.84 13.48 12.02
C ASP A 356 -12.63 14.12 10.64
N ASP A 357 -12.21 15.37 10.63
CA ASP A 357 -11.95 16.16 9.42
C ASP A 357 -10.47 16.10 9.00
N SER A 358 -9.68 15.19 9.59
CA SER A 358 -8.23 15.11 9.33
C SER A 358 -7.89 14.57 7.96
N GLY A 359 -8.84 13.90 7.28
CA GLY A 359 -8.63 13.18 6.03
C GLY A 359 -7.74 11.93 6.16
N LYS A 360 -7.46 11.49 7.40
CA LYS A 360 -6.68 10.29 7.69
C LYS A 360 -7.57 9.06 7.67
N THR A 361 -7.01 7.95 7.26
CA THR A 361 -7.71 6.65 7.26
C THR A 361 -7.90 6.07 8.66
N SER A 362 -7.07 6.48 9.64
CA SER A 362 -7.07 5.97 11.01
C SER A 362 -7.09 7.10 12.02
N VAL A 363 -7.93 6.95 13.03
CA VAL A 363 -8.18 7.99 14.07
C VAL A 363 -7.83 7.43 15.44
N PRO A 364 -6.82 7.98 16.15
CA PRO A 364 -6.57 7.63 17.52
C PRO A 364 -7.60 8.29 18.44
N ILE A 365 -8.23 7.49 19.30
CA ILE A 365 -9.18 7.96 20.31
C ILE A 365 -8.77 7.46 21.70
N THR A 366 -9.24 8.12 22.74
CA THR A 366 -8.98 7.67 24.12
C THR A 366 -9.69 6.35 24.42
N MET A 367 -9.17 5.56 25.34
CA MET A 367 -9.85 4.32 25.79
C MET A 367 -11.23 4.59 26.38
N GLU A 368 -11.45 5.76 26.99
CA GLU A 368 -12.77 6.17 27.49
C GLU A 368 -13.75 6.37 26.32
N GLN A 369 -13.36 7.12 25.27
CA GLN A 369 -14.20 7.29 24.07
C GLN A 369 -14.46 5.95 23.38
N PHE A 370 -13.44 5.07 23.31
CA PHE A 370 -13.59 3.74 22.74
C PHE A 370 -14.60 2.92 23.54
N TYR A 371 -14.52 2.96 24.87
CA TYR A 371 -15.47 2.27 25.75
C TYR A 371 -16.90 2.78 25.54
N ASP A 372 -17.10 4.09 25.65
CA ASP A 372 -18.44 4.71 25.51
C ASP A 372 -19.11 4.37 24.17
N THR A 373 -18.32 4.16 23.11
CA THR A 373 -18.84 3.88 21.76
C THR A 373 -19.03 2.39 21.49
N ALA A 374 -18.15 1.53 22.01
CA ALA A 374 -18.05 0.13 21.62
C ALA A 374 -18.39 -0.87 22.75
N GLU A 375 -18.74 -0.43 23.98
CA GLU A 375 -19.05 -1.35 25.09
C GLU A 375 -20.22 -2.30 24.77
N ASP A 376 -21.20 -1.82 24.01
CA ASP A 376 -22.38 -2.57 23.59
C ASP A 376 -22.26 -3.15 22.18
N ALA A 377 -21.09 -3.05 21.53
CA ALA A 377 -20.87 -3.62 20.20
C ALA A 377 -21.08 -5.15 20.22
N ASP A 378 -21.72 -5.67 19.16
CA ASP A 378 -21.96 -7.12 19.02
C ASP A 378 -20.67 -7.90 18.75
N TYR A 379 -19.72 -7.27 18.07
CA TYR A 379 -18.43 -7.86 17.72
C TYR A 379 -17.28 -6.87 17.92
N LEU A 380 -16.15 -7.38 18.45
CA LEU A 380 -14.87 -6.71 18.45
C LEU A 380 -13.94 -7.41 17.46
N ILE A 381 -13.30 -6.63 16.58
CA ILE A 381 -12.28 -7.13 15.66
C ILE A 381 -10.98 -6.40 15.94
N TYR A 382 -10.01 -7.12 16.50
CA TYR A 382 -8.69 -6.59 16.75
C TYR A 382 -7.82 -6.66 15.50
N ASN A 383 -7.23 -5.55 15.10
CA ASN A 383 -6.39 -5.45 13.91
C ASN A 383 -4.97 -5.95 14.19
N ALA A 384 -4.76 -7.26 14.14
CA ALA A 384 -3.46 -7.89 14.36
C ALA A 384 -2.48 -7.72 13.18
N SER A 385 -2.93 -7.17 12.05
CA SER A 385 -2.02 -6.81 10.96
C SER A 385 -1.10 -5.64 11.35
N ILE A 386 -1.58 -4.75 12.24
CA ILE A 386 -0.78 -3.64 12.80
C ILE A 386 -0.12 -4.05 14.11
N ASP A 387 -0.90 -4.56 15.07
CA ASP A 387 -0.38 -5.01 16.36
C ASP A 387 -0.53 -6.53 16.53
N SER A 388 0.48 -7.25 16.14
CA SER A 388 0.51 -8.72 16.21
C SER A 388 0.79 -9.30 17.61
N THR A 389 0.81 -8.46 18.64
CA THR A 389 1.06 -8.92 20.02
C THR A 389 -0.17 -9.55 20.67
N VAL A 390 -1.38 -9.22 20.20
CA VAL A 390 -2.63 -9.82 20.66
C VAL A 390 -2.94 -11.06 19.85
N LYS A 391 -2.79 -12.24 20.48
CA LYS A 391 -3.02 -13.57 19.88
C LYS A 391 -4.13 -14.34 20.58
N THR A 392 -4.42 -13.97 21.81
CA THR A 392 -5.43 -14.59 22.66
C THR A 392 -6.32 -13.52 23.31
N LEU A 393 -7.46 -13.94 23.83
CA LEU A 393 -8.32 -13.04 24.61
C LEU A 393 -7.59 -12.50 25.86
N ASP A 394 -6.74 -13.31 26.48
CA ASP A 394 -5.94 -12.88 27.65
C ASP A 394 -4.95 -11.77 27.25
N ASP A 395 -4.37 -11.82 26.05
CA ASP A 395 -3.49 -10.76 25.55
C ASP A 395 -4.27 -9.44 25.38
N LEU A 396 -5.50 -9.50 24.86
CA LEU A 396 -6.36 -8.32 24.75
C LEU A 396 -6.71 -7.74 26.13
N LEU A 397 -7.10 -8.58 27.08
CA LEU A 397 -7.38 -8.17 28.46
C LEU A 397 -6.16 -7.59 29.17
N ALA A 398 -4.95 -8.03 28.77
CA ALA A 398 -3.71 -7.45 29.27
C ALA A 398 -3.39 -6.05 28.71
N LYS A 399 -3.92 -5.70 27.53
CA LYS A 399 -3.83 -4.32 27.00
C LYS A 399 -4.60 -3.33 27.85
N ASP A 400 -5.84 -3.69 28.21
CA ASP A 400 -6.69 -2.95 29.13
C ASP A 400 -7.74 -3.88 29.76
N SER A 401 -7.78 -3.92 31.09
CA SER A 401 -8.73 -4.76 31.84
C SER A 401 -10.19 -4.36 31.62
N MET A 402 -10.49 -3.15 31.15
CA MET A 402 -11.85 -2.71 30.81
C MET A 402 -12.50 -3.56 29.73
N PHE A 403 -11.69 -4.20 28.86
CA PHE A 403 -12.25 -5.11 27.83
C PHE A 403 -13.12 -6.22 28.41
N ALA A 404 -12.90 -6.65 29.67
CA ALA A 404 -13.74 -7.63 30.33
C ALA A 404 -15.21 -7.19 30.48
N ASP A 405 -15.48 -5.89 30.44
CA ASP A 405 -16.82 -5.34 30.60
C ASP A 405 -17.60 -5.19 29.28
N TYR A 406 -16.92 -5.34 28.12
CA TYR A 406 -17.57 -5.26 26.81
C TYR A 406 -18.52 -6.42 26.56
N LYS A 407 -19.67 -6.12 25.93
CA LYS A 407 -20.67 -7.11 25.52
C LYS A 407 -20.04 -8.24 24.69
N ALA A 408 -19.29 -7.87 23.65
CA ALA A 408 -18.67 -8.83 22.75
C ALA A 408 -17.72 -9.80 23.48
N VAL A 409 -16.97 -9.33 24.48
CA VAL A 409 -16.11 -10.19 25.30
C VAL A 409 -16.92 -11.16 26.14
N LYS A 410 -17.97 -10.68 26.82
CA LYS A 410 -18.88 -11.50 27.65
C LYS A 410 -19.60 -12.58 26.82
N GLU A 411 -19.90 -12.28 25.56
CA GLU A 411 -20.59 -13.20 24.63
C GLU A 411 -19.62 -14.06 23.81
N GLY A 412 -18.30 -13.82 23.93
CA GLY A 412 -17.27 -14.55 23.18
C GLY A 412 -17.25 -14.21 21.70
N ASN A 413 -17.62 -12.97 21.33
CA ASN A 413 -17.66 -12.42 19.98
C ASN A 413 -16.46 -11.51 19.68
N VAL A 414 -15.26 -11.96 20.06
CA VAL A 414 -14.00 -11.26 19.81
C VAL A 414 -13.24 -11.98 18.72
N TRP A 415 -12.79 -11.20 17.74
CA TRP A 415 -12.11 -11.69 16.54
C TRP A 415 -10.82 -10.90 16.31
N THR A 416 -9.94 -11.43 15.49
CA THR A 416 -8.70 -10.79 15.09
C THR A 416 -8.48 -10.96 13.59
N THR A 417 -7.70 -10.06 13.00
CA THR A 417 -7.34 -10.17 11.59
C THR A 417 -6.11 -11.04 11.39
N GLU A 418 -6.03 -11.73 10.24
CA GLU A 418 -4.79 -12.31 9.74
C GLU A 418 -3.81 -11.22 9.34
N LYS A 419 -2.52 -11.49 9.52
CA LYS A 419 -1.44 -10.55 9.14
C LYS A 419 -1.41 -10.24 7.64
N LEU A 420 -1.83 -11.19 6.81
CA LEU A 420 -1.97 -11.08 5.37
C LEU A 420 -2.80 -9.87 4.93
N MET A 421 -3.75 -9.40 5.74
CA MET A 421 -4.78 -8.44 5.33
C MET A 421 -4.27 -7.20 4.60
N TYR A 422 -3.12 -6.64 5.00
CA TYR A 422 -2.59 -5.43 4.34
C TYR A 422 -1.79 -5.70 3.06
N GLN A 423 -1.37 -6.93 2.84
CA GLN A 423 -0.67 -7.31 1.61
C GLN A 423 -1.59 -7.96 0.58
N ALA A 424 -2.78 -8.41 0.99
CA ALA A 424 -3.73 -9.11 0.13
C ALA A 424 -4.67 -8.13 -0.60
N THR A 425 -4.11 -7.16 -1.31
CA THR A 425 -4.87 -6.18 -2.10
C THR A 425 -5.67 -6.85 -3.21
N ASP A 426 -5.19 -7.98 -3.70
CA ASP A 426 -5.83 -8.85 -4.68
C ASP A 426 -7.21 -9.36 -4.23
N LYS A 427 -7.38 -9.64 -2.96
CA LYS A 427 -8.59 -10.27 -2.39
C LYS A 427 -9.22 -9.51 -1.23
N ILE A 428 -8.94 -8.21 -1.13
CA ILE A 428 -9.46 -7.40 -0.01
C ILE A 428 -11.00 -7.43 0.08
N ALA A 429 -11.70 -7.60 -1.05
CA ALA A 429 -13.14 -7.78 -1.11
C ALA A 429 -13.63 -8.98 -0.27
N GLN A 430 -12.79 -10.00 -0.04
CA GLN A 430 -13.13 -11.15 0.80
C GLN A 430 -13.37 -10.74 2.26
N PHE A 431 -12.79 -9.63 2.74
CA PHE A 431 -13.09 -9.14 4.08
C PHE A 431 -14.57 -8.74 4.22
N THR A 432 -15.18 -8.20 3.15
CA THR A 432 -16.63 -7.93 3.13
C THR A 432 -17.43 -9.23 3.31
N ASN A 433 -17.01 -10.31 2.64
CA ASN A 433 -17.64 -11.62 2.82
C ASN A 433 -17.42 -12.19 4.23
N ASP A 434 -16.24 -12.00 4.82
CA ASP A 434 -15.94 -12.40 6.20
C ASP A 434 -16.86 -11.69 7.19
N ILE A 435 -17.10 -10.39 7.01
CA ILE A 435 -18.07 -9.63 7.82
C ILE A 435 -19.48 -10.21 7.64
N ASN A 436 -19.89 -10.55 6.41
CA ASN A 436 -21.19 -11.16 6.17
C ASN A 436 -21.33 -12.50 6.88
N LEU A 437 -20.34 -13.37 6.76
CA LEU A 437 -20.30 -14.65 7.48
C LEU A 437 -20.34 -14.42 9.00
N LEU A 438 -19.62 -13.43 9.50
CA LEU A 438 -19.60 -13.08 10.92
C LEU A 438 -20.99 -12.73 11.45
N VAL A 439 -21.69 -11.81 10.78
CA VAL A 439 -22.97 -11.29 11.26
C VAL A 439 -24.15 -12.22 10.99
N THR A 440 -24.03 -13.12 10.03
CA THR A 440 -25.05 -14.15 9.73
C THR A 440 -24.85 -15.44 10.50
N GLY A 441 -23.70 -15.61 11.18
CA GLY A 441 -23.34 -16.86 11.87
C GLY A 441 -22.93 -17.97 10.90
N GLY A 442 -22.27 -17.59 9.80
CA GLY A 442 -21.69 -18.52 8.84
C GLY A 442 -20.50 -19.30 9.41
N ASP A 443 -19.95 -20.19 8.60
CA ASP A 443 -18.84 -21.06 9.00
C ASP A 443 -17.52 -20.25 9.09
N PRO A 444 -16.87 -20.15 10.27
CA PRO A 444 -15.60 -19.45 10.43
C PRO A 444 -14.46 -20.02 9.58
N ASP A 445 -14.51 -21.30 9.21
CA ASP A 445 -13.47 -21.94 8.37
C ASP A 445 -13.51 -21.42 6.91
N GLN A 446 -14.59 -20.74 6.50
CA GLN A 446 -14.72 -20.10 5.19
C GLN A 446 -14.18 -18.65 5.17
N MET A 447 -13.85 -18.09 6.34
CA MET A 447 -13.31 -16.75 6.44
C MET A 447 -11.84 -16.71 6.02
N VAL A 448 -11.48 -15.68 5.24
CA VAL A 448 -10.12 -15.48 4.73
C VAL A 448 -9.26 -14.70 5.72
N PHE A 449 -9.80 -13.62 6.26
CA PHE A 449 -9.06 -12.66 7.08
C PHE A 449 -9.40 -12.71 8.58
N LEU A 450 -10.58 -13.21 8.94
CA LEU A 450 -11.01 -13.20 10.34
C LEU A 450 -10.76 -14.53 11.02
N ARG A 451 -10.22 -14.45 12.25
CA ARG A 451 -10.07 -15.59 13.15
C ARG A 451 -10.65 -15.26 14.51
N LYS A 452 -11.35 -16.22 15.12
CA LYS A 452 -11.90 -16.02 16.46
C LYS A 452 -10.77 -15.97 17.48
N LEU A 453 -10.78 -14.93 18.31
CA LEU A 453 -9.82 -14.79 19.40
C LEU A 453 -10.29 -15.62 20.59
N SER A 454 -9.49 -16.60 21.02
CA SER A 454 -9.83 -17.58 22.06
C SER A 454 -8.86 -17.50 23.25
#